data_bfacd7484933fba42c3d2024091c4338
#
_entry.id   bfacd7484933fba42c3d2024091c4338
#
_cell.length_a   1.000
_cell.length_b   1.000
_cell.length_c   1.000
_cell.angle_alpha   90.00
_cell.angle_beta   90.00
_cell.angle_gamma   90.00
#
_symmetry.space_group_name_H-M   'P 1'
#
loop_
_entity.id
_entity.type
_entity.pdbx_description
1 polymer ?
#
loop_
_entity_poly.entity_id
_entity_poly.type
_entity_poly.pdbx_seq_one_letter_code
_entity_poly.pdbx_strand_id
1 'polypeptide(L)'
;MPFPEDWLGSLSHPYGENGAAALSDLPWTKDILEDFRRRAQSWADSYRQIFIFLENEPALAPYAETLSDEFDAFTILSKAETWDEWYKDAPNISFAKLKAVKKSSSEDPIRFEEIKNNVQAIRNSVKKEVSERLIPFFAIPEEQWLHDVIRMYPIVRALSDITIAFSRAYAGRKKQEGLMEFTDMEHYVLDILVDKTAEGFTPERAGEFPSSAALELQKKYKEIMIDEYQDTNDVQELIATLLSNGRNRFMVGDVKQSIYRFRQADPTIFQKKYRSFSSDENAEDRRIDLNRNFRSDAAILASINYIFRQLMSEKLLELDYGDREALYPGCHEDPRPAAYAGGAVEVELIDKVTDENTVPMDESVNDITSITFEGRLIAKKIRALMEEKRQVMNKDGTFRSTDYSDIVILLRSIDKKAPVLLKVLNEEHIPATADKDDDFIRSMEVQILWSLLKILDNPRQDLPLLAVLRSSLAGLDEEDFARLRLALAPEEDSLWDI
;
A
#
# COMPACT_ATOMS: atom_id res chain seq x y z
N MET A 1 -17.39 -4.98 0.03
CA MET A 1 -18.62 -4.44 0.66
C MET A 1 -19.81 -5.38 0.39
N PRO A 2 -20.49 -5.89 1.42
CA PRO A 2 -21.55 -6.91 1.27
C PRO A 2 -22.79 -6.44 0.51
N PHE A 3 -23.25 -5.20 0.74
CA PHE A 3 -24.48 -4.64 0.13
C PHE A 3 -24.17 -3.28 -0.54
N PRO A 4 -23.54 -3.29 -1.74
CA PRO A 4 -23.06 -2.06 -2.35
C PRO A 4 -24.18 -1.10 -2.80
N GLU A 5 -25.34 -1.60 -3.24
CA GLU A 5 -26.43 -0.74 -3.66
C GLU A 5 -27.09 -0.02 -2.47
N ASP A 6 -27.27 -0.72 -1.34
CA ASP A 6 -27.83 -0.12 -0.12
C ASP A 6 -26.90 0.96 0.42
N TRP A 7 -25.59 0.70 0.44
CA TRP A 7 -24.59 1.68 0.82
C TRP A 7 -24.57 2.89 -0.11
N LEU A 8 -24.57 2.69 -1.45
CA LEU A 8 -24.65 3.78 -2.42
C LEU A 8 -25.92 4.60 -2.24
N GLY A 9 -27.06 3.95 -1.98
CA GLY A 9 -28.34 4.61 -1.70
C GLY A 9 -28.28 5.50 -0.46
N SER A 10 -27.58 5.05 0.58
CA SER A 10 -27.42 5.79 1.84
C SER A 10 -26.43 6.96 1.77
N LEU A 11 -25.47 6.95 0.82
CA LEU A 11 -24.43 7.98 0.70
C LEU A 11 -24.98 9.41 0.60
N SER A 12 -26.13 9.59 -0.03
CA SER A 12 -26.73 10.91 -0.20
C SER A 12 -27.51 11.41 1.02
N HIS A 13 -27.85 10.54 1.99
CA HIS A 13 -28.68 10.91 3.14
C HIS A 13 -28.10 12.06 3.98
N PRO A 14 -26.79 12.07 4.31
CA PRO A 14 -26.22 13.17 5.09
C PRO A 14 -26.25 14.53 4.39
N TYR A 15 -26.40 14.55 3.06
CA TYR A 15 -26.38 15.75 2.23
C TYR A 15 -27.78 16.35 1.96
N GLY A 16 -28.87 15.66 2.29
CA GLY A 16 -30.22 16.12 2.02
C GLY A 16 -30.69 17.26 2.93
N GLU A 17 -31.78 17.96 2.53
CA GLU A 17 -32.38 19.05 3.32
C GLU A 17 -32.81 18.61 4.74
N ASN A 18 -33.17 17.34 4.92
CA ASN A 18 -33.47 16.71 6.20
C ASN A 18 -32.32 15.88 6.76
N GLY A 19 -31.12 16.11 6.26
CA GLY A 19 -29.90 15.38 6.66
C GLY A 19 -29.28 15.93 7.95
N ALA A 20 -28.02 16.32 7.88
CA ALA A 20 -27.30 16.85 9.03
C ALA A 20 -27.82 18.23 9.43
N ALA A 21 -28.13 18.43 10.71
CA ALA A 21 -28.46 19.73 11.28
C ALA A 21 -27.19 20.49 11.72
N ALA A 22 -26.10 19.76 11.98
CA ALA A 22 -24.79 20.28 12.33
C ALA A 22 -23.69 19.45 11.63
N LEU A 23 -22.47 19.97 11.52
CA LEU A 23 -21.35 19.20 10.98
C LEU A 23 -21.05 17.96 11.83
N SER A 24 -21.27 18.02 13.14
CA SER A 24 -21.12 16.89 14.06
C SER A 24 -22.01 15.67 13.72
N ASP A 25 -23.10 15.89 13.00
CA ASP A 25 -24.01 14.82 12.58
C ASP A 25 -23.50 14.07 11.36
N LEU A 26 -22.50 14.62 10.67
CA LEU A 26 -21.89 13.99 9.49
C LEU A 26 -20.92 12.89 9.92
N PRO A 27 -21.01 11.69 9.32
CA PRO A 27 -20.24 10.54 9.76
C PRO A 27 -18.70 10.74 9.69
N TRP A 28 -18.24 11.58 8.75
CA TRP A 28 -16.80 11.84 8.54
C TRP A 28 -16.23 13.02 9.38
N THR A 29 -17.06 13.83 10.01
CA THR A 29 -16.58 15.01 10.78
C THR A 29 -15.68 14.58 11.93
N LYS A 30 -16.06 13.53 12.64
CA LYS A 30 -15.24 12.96 13.70
C LYS A 30 -13.87 12.51 13.21
N ASP A 31 -13.81 11.84 12.07
CA ASP A 31 -12.56 11.34 11.47
C ASP A 31 -11.66 12.50 11.01
N ILE A 32 -12.26 13.55 10.45
CA ILE A 32 -11.55 14.77 10.05
C ILE A 32 -10.95 15.45 11.27
N LEU A 33 -11.72 15.68 12.32
CA LEU A 33 -11.24 16.31 13.54
C LEU A 33 -10.15 15.47 14.22
N GLU A 34 -10.29 14.17 14.22
CA GLU A 34 -9.28 13.26 14.75
C GLU A 34 -7.98 13.28 13.93
N ASP A 35 -8.06 13.37 12.58
CA ASP A 35 -6.88 13.52 11.74
C ASP A 35 -6.15 14.85 12.04
N PHE A 36 -6.87 15.96 12.12
CA PHE A 36 -6.27 17.24 12.48
C PHE A 36 -5.69 17.25 13.89
N ARG A 37 -6.33 16.60 14.85
CA ARG A 37 -5.81 16.45 16.20
C ARG A 37 -4.51 15.67 16.24
N ARG A 38 -4.42 14.56 15.49
CA ARG A 38 -3.18 13.78 15.32
C ARG A 38 -2.07 14.62 14.68
N ARG A 39 -2.39 15.44 13.68
CA ARG A 39 -1.43 16.37 13.05
C ARG A 39 -0.95 17.42 14.04
N ALA A 40 -1.86 18.05 14.78
CA ALA A 40 -1.49 19.04 15.81
C ALA A 40 -0.57 18.45 16.88
N GLN A 41 -0.84 17.20 17.31
CA GLN A 41 0.05 16.48 18.21
C GLN A 41 1.43 16.21 17.57
N SER A 42 1.47 15.83 16.29
CA SER A 42 2.72 15.60 15.55
C SER A 42 3.53 16.91 15.41
N TRP A 43 2.88 18.05 15.18
CA TRP A 43 3.55 19.34 15.16
C TRP A 43 4.10 19.72 16.54
N ALA A 44 3.33 19.52 17.62
CA ALA A 44 3.81 19.70 18.98
C ALA A 44 5.02 18.81 19.29
N ASP A 45 4.99 17.54 18.89
CA ASP A 45 6.12 16.61 19.06
C ASP A 45 7.37 17.08 18.29
N SER A 46 7.19 17.60 17.07
CA SER A 46 8.27 18.19 16.26
C SER A 46 8.88 19.40 16.95
N TYR A 47 8.07 20.23 17.60
CA TYR A 47 8.55 21.38 18.37
C TYR A 47 9.28 20.97 19.67
N ARG A 48 8.88 19.85 20.31
CA ARG A 48 9.68 19.29 21.42
C ARG A 48 11.08 18.91 20.97
N GLN A 49 11.23 18.33 19.75
CA GLN A 49 12.56 18.07 19.19
C GLN A 49 13.34 19.38 18.97
N ILE A 50 12.68 20.42 18.48
CA ILE A 50 13.33 21.73 18.34
C ILE A 50 13.85 22.22 19.69
N PHE A 51 13.07 22.14 20.77
CA PHE A 51 13.54 22.58 22.09
C PHE A 51 14.76 21.76 22.56
N ILE A 52 14.83 20.46 22.30
CA ILE A 52 16.03 19.66 22.58
C ILE A 52 17.24 20.18 21.79
N PHE A 53 17.06 20.60 20.54
CA PHE A 53 18.13 21.23 19.76
C PHE A 53 18.56 22.57 20.36
N LEU A 54 17.62 23.39 20.85
CA LEU A 54 17.93 24.68 21.48
C LEU A 54 18.69 24.51 22.83
N GLU A 55 18.38 23.48 23.60
CA GLU A 55 19.12 23.13 24.82
C GLU A 55 20.59 22.75 24.52
N ASN A 56 20.82 22.09 23.39
CA ASN A 56 22.16 21.69 22.97
C ASN A 56 22.97 22.81 22.30
N GLU A 57 22.35 23.97 21.96
CA GLU A 57 23.00 25.12 21.33
C GLU A 57 22.46 26.43 21.94
N PRO A 58 23.04 26.87 23.07
CA PRO A 58 22.56 28.06 23.79
C PRO A 58 22.55 29.38 23.00
N ALA A 59 23.35 29.47 21.92
CA ALA A 59 23.35 30.62 21.01
C ALA A 59 22.00 30.77 20.26
N LEU A 60 21.19 29.73 20.19
CA LEU A 60 19.83 29.73 19.60
C LEU A 60 18.72 30.00 20.64
N ALA A 61 19.03 30.16 21.91
CA ALA A 61 18.04 30.43 22.96
C ALA A 61 17.05 31.59 22.62
N PRO A 62 17.43 32.65 21.87
CA PRO A 62 16.48 33.69 21.46
C PRO A 62 15.29 33.20 20.62
N TYR A 63 15.35 31.99 20.06
CA TYR A 63 14.22 31.40 19.33
C TYR A 63 13.14 30.84 20.25
N ALA A 64 13.49 30.49 21.49
CA ALA A 64 12.63 29.76 22.41
C ALA A 64 11.27 30.46 22.65
N GLU A 65 11.29 31.76 22.86
CA GLU A 65 10.07 32.55 23.13
C GLU A 65 9.07 32.45 21.95
N THR A 66 9.54 32.70 20.71
CA THR A 66 8.70 32.64 19.52
C THR A 66 8.18 31.23 19.27
N LEU A 67 9.00 30.21 19.50
CA LEU A 67 8.65 28.81 19.28
C LEU A 67 7.75 28.26 20.39
N SER A 68 7.81 28.84 21.62
CA SER A 68 6.90 28.45 22.69
C SER A 68 5.46 28.84 22.40
N ASP A 69 5.21 30.02 21.86
CA ASP A 69 3.85 30.44 21.46
C ASP A 69 3.24 29.52 20.40
N GLU A 70 4.06 29.14 19.41
CA GLU A 70 3.65 28.22 18.36
C GLU A 70 3.38 26.82 18.93
N PHE A 71 4.25 26.32 19.80
CA PHE A 71 4.09 25.04 20.50
C PHE A 71 2.83 24.97 21.34
N ASP A 72 2.54 26.03 22.08
CA ASP A 72 1.35 26.13 22.95
C ASP A 72 0.07 26.10 22.11
N ALA A 73 0.06 26.79 20.97
CA ALA A 73 -1.06 26.75 20.04
C ALA A 73 -1.31 25.30 19.50
N PHE A 74 -0.27 24.57 19.10
CA PHE A 74 -0.40 23.17 18.67
C PHE A 74 -0.83 22.25 19.81
N THR A 75 -0.35 22.50 21.03
CA THR A 75 -0.75 21.72 22.21
C THR A 75 -2.24 21.94 22.55
N ILE A 76 -2.76 23.15 22.39
CA ILE A 76 -4.19 23.44 22.55
C ILE A 76 -4.99 22.67 21.48
N LEU A 77 -4.62 22.81 20.21
CA LEU A 77 -5.32 22.17 19.10
C LEU A 77 -5.27 20.63 19.18
N SER A 78 -4.20 20.04 19.70
CA SER A 78 -4.10 18.60 19.88
C SER A 78 -5.14 18.02 20.86
N LYS A 79 -5.82 18.88 21.62
CA LYS A 79 -6.86 18.54 22.60
C LYS A 79 -8.26 18.97 22.16
N ALA A 80 -8.36 19.73 21.05
CA ALA A 80 -9.63 20.24 20.55
C ALA A 80 -10.49 19.09 19.99
N GLU A 81 -11.72 18.97 20.48
CA GLU A 81 -12.65 17.88 20.15
C GLU A 81 -13.79 18.33 19.22
N THR A 82 -14.10 19.62 19.21
CA THR A 82 -15.23 20.17 18.48
C THR A 82 -14.80 21.07 17.33
N TRP A 83 -15.68 21.23 16.34
CA TRP A 83 -15.45 22.14 15.22
C TRP A 83 -15.27 23.59 15.67
N ASP A 84 -16.06 24.03 16.66
CA ASP A 84 -15.99 25.39 17.19
C ASP A 84 -14.65 25.73 17.82
N GLU A 85 -14.03 24.78 18.55
CA GLU A 85 -12.68 24.95 19.11
C GLU A 85 -11.66 25.14 18.00
N TRP A 86 -11.71 24.31 16.95
CA TRP A 86 -10.83 24.44 15.80
C TRP A 86 -11.04 25.74 15.04
N TYR A 87 -12.30 26.13 14.80
CA TYR A 87 -12.65 27.38 14.11
C TYR A 87 -12.17 28.62 14.87
N LYS A 88 -12.22 28.58 16.20
CA LYS A 88 -11.78 29.65 17.05
C LYS A 88 -10.26 29.78 17.10
N ASP A 89 -9.54 28.68 17.22
CA ASP A 89 -8.12 28.69 17.59
C ASP A 89 -7.19 28.53 16.36
N ALA A 90 -7.53 27.75 15.36
CA ALA A 90 -6.67 27.48 14.20
C ALA A 90 -6.36 28.72 13.34
N PRO A 91 -7.32 29.60 13.01
CA PRO A 91 -7.03 30.81 12.24
C PRO A 91 -6.13 31.82 12.95
N ASN A 92 -6.02 31.73 14.29
CA ASN A 92 -5.22 32.62 15.09
C ASN A 92 -3.74 32.23 15.19
N ILE A 93 -3.36 31.07 14.65
CA ILE A 93 -1.97 30.65 14.63
C ILE A 93 -1.17 31.60 13.73
N SER A 94 -0.14 32.19 14.31
CA SER A 94 0.76 33.10 13.62
C SER A 94 2.20 32.64 13.74
N PHE A 95 2.96 32.77 12.66
CA PHE A 95 4.38 32.43 12.62
C PHE A 95 5.22 33.70 12.62
N ALA A 96 5.55 34.19 13.80
CA ALA A 96 6.36 35.40 13.98
C ALA A 96 7.78 35.18 13.41
N LYS A 97 8.46 36.29 13.07
CA LYS A 97 9.85 36.21 12.60
C LYS A 97 10.77 35.82 13.76
N LEU A 98 11.59 34.81 13.56
CA LEU A 98 12.61 34.40 14.53
C LEU A 98 13.58 35.55 14.78
N LYS A 99 13.98 35.73 16.04
CA LYS A 99 14.97 36.73 16.45
C LYS A 99 16.31 36.45 15.74
N ALA A 100 17.05 37.52 15.42
CA ALA A 100 18.36 37.35 14.80
C ALA A 100 19.36 36.77 15.83
N VAL A 101 20.09 35.76 15.44
CA VAL A 101 21.13 35.10 16.23
C VAL A 101 22.48 35.22 15.54
N LYS A 102 23.55 35.39 16.33
CA LYS A 102 24.91 35.56 15.78
C LYS A 102 25.69 34.26 15.90
N LYS A 103 26.30 33.82 14.79
CA LYS A 103 27.18 32.65 14.75
C LYS A 103 28.38 32.76 15.73
N SER A 104 28.88 33.98 15.96
CA SER A 104 29.98 34.26 16.91
C SER A 104 29.62 34.01 18.34
N SER A 105 28.37 33.72 18.68
CA SER A 105 27.92 33.41 20.02
C SER A 105 27.97 31.90 20.35
N SER A 106 28.32 31.07 19.41
CA SER A 106 28.48 29.61 19.57
C SER A 106 29.97 29.26 19.71
N GLU A 107 30.27 28.25 20.53
CA GLU A 107 31.59 27.67 20.67
C GLU A 107 31.99 26.82 19.40
N ASP A 108 31.02 26.18 18.72
CA ASP A 108 31.20 25.42 17.50
C ASP A 108 30.36 26.02 16.36
N PRO A 109 30.98 26.82 15.47
CA PRO A 109 30.25 27.46 14.37
C PRO A 109 29.69 26.51 13.28
N ILE A 110 30.20 25.31 13.15
CA ILE A 110 29.70 24.31 12.18
C ILE A 110 28.43 23.68 12.74
N ARG A 111 28.50 23.19 13.96
CA ARG A 111 27.36 22.61 14.68
C ARG A 111 26.22 23.61 14.84
N PHE A 112 26.54 24.88 15.11
CA PHE A 112 25.54 25.97 15.18
C PHE A 112 24.72 26.08 13.87
N GLU A 113 25.37 26.12 12.71
CA GLU A 113 24.64 26.24 11.44
C GLU A 113 23.83 24.98 11.14
N GLU A 114 24.34 23.80 11.45
CA GLU A 114 23.61 22.55 11.29
C GLU A 114 22.33 22.52 12.14
N ILE A 115 22.44 22.81 13.43
CA ILE A 115 21.28 22.84 14.35
C ILE A 115 20.28 23.91 13.91
N LYS A 116 20.77 25.12 13.59
CA LYS A 116 19.92 26.21 13.12
C LYS A 116 19.15 25.84 11.84
N ASN A 117 19.82 25.20 10.88
CA ASN A 117 19.19 24.75 9.65
C ASN A 117 18.13 23.66 9.93
N ASN A 118 18.40 22.73 10.82
CA ASN A 118 17.44 21.69 11.23
C ASN A 118 16.22 22.31 11.90
N VAL A 119 16.41 23.23 12.85
CA VAL A 119 15.31 23.97 13.51
C VAL A 119 14.46 24.71 12.48
N GLN A 120 15.09 25.42 11.55
CA GLN A 120 14.38 26.15 10.51
C GLN A 120 13.65 25.22 9.53
N ALA A 121 14.25 24.11 9.15
CA ALA A 121 13.64 23.13 8.26
C ALA A 121 12.38 22.53 8.86
N ILE A 122 12.45 22.06 10.12
CA ILE A 122 11.29 21.52 10.86
C ILE A 122 10.19 22.57 10.95
N ARG A 123 10.51 23.77 11.44
CA ARG A 123 9.54 24.84 11.58
C ARG A 123 8.89 25.23 10.24
N ASN A 124 9.68 25.35 9.17
CA ASN A 124 9.18 25.73 7.85
C ASN A 124 8.24 24.65 7.27
N SER A 125 8.52 23.38 7.50
CA SER A 125 7.65 22.28 7.12
C SER A 125 6.29 22.38 7.82
N VAL A 126 6.30 22.54 9.16
CA VAL A 126 5.07 22.70 9.95
C VAL A 126 4.33 23.97 9.53
N LYS A 127 5.04 25.11 9.41
CA LYS A 127 4.45 26.38 8.95
C LYS A 127 3.74 26.24 7.62
N LYS A 128 4.36 25.57 6.64
CA LYS A 128 3.78 25.36 5.33
C LYS A 128 2.46 24.58 5.44
N GLU A 129 2.47 23.45 6.14
CA GLU A 129 1.28 22.62 6.29
C GLU A 129 0.15 23.37 7.01
N VAL A 130 0.45 24.06 8.11
CA VAL A 130 -0.53 24.85 8.85
C VAL A 130 -1.10 25.99 8.00
N SER A 131 -0.24 26.75 7.31
CA SER A 131 -0.68 27.91 6.53
C SER A 131 -1.43 27.54 5.25
N GLU A 132 -1.08 26.43 4.60
CA GLU A 132 -1.68 26.02 3.33
C GLU A 132 -2.91 25.13 3.51
N ARG A 133 -3.02 24.41 4.63
CA ARG A 133 -4.11 23.43 4.85
C ARG A 133 -4.98 23.75 6.04
N LEU A 134 -4.39 23.91 7.23
CA LEU A 134 -5.15 24.06 8.48
C LEU A 134 -5.92 25.38 8.51
N ILE A 135 -5.20 26.49 8.40
CA ILE A 135 -5.80 27.84 8.52
C ILE A 135 -6.91 28.07 7.51
N PRO A 136 -6.71 27.79 6.19
CA PRO A 136 -7.80 27.98 5.22
C PRO A 136 -8.99 27.06 5.47
N PHE A 137 -8.77 25.86 5.98
CA PHE A 137 -9.85 24.89 6.23
C PHE A 137 -10.76 25.36 7.37
N PHE A 138 -10.21 25.81 8.48
CA PHE A 138 -10.97 26.28 9.65
C PHE A 138 -11.26 27.80 9.64
N ALA A 139 -10.90 28.53 8.59
CA ALA A 139 -11.32 29.92 8.41
C ALA A 139 -12.79 30.06 7.96
N ILE A 140 -13.42 28.97 7.57
CA ILE A 140 -14.81 28.93 7.08
C ILE A 140 -15.74 28.55 8.24
N PRO A 141 -16.79 29.34 8.51
CA PRO A 141 -17.78 29.03 9.55
C PRO A 141 -18.50 27.69 9.32
N GLU A 142 -18.89 27.02 10.40
CA GLU A 142 -19.61 25.74 10.34
C GLU A 142 -20.86 25.82 9.47
N GLU A 143 -21.65 26.91 9.61
CA GLU A 143 -22.88 27.11 8.84
C GLU A 143 -22.61 27.14 7.33
N GLN A 144 -21.50 27.72 6.90
CA GLN A 144 -21.14 27.76 5.49
C GLN A 144 -20.72 26.39 4.98
N TRP A 145 -19.95 25.63 5.77
CA TRP A 145 -19.61 24.24 5.43
C TRP A 145 -20.85 23.38 5.31
N LEU A 146 -21.79 23.51 6.26
CA LEU A 146 -23.04 22.76 6.22
C LEU A 146 -23.88 23.13 4.99
N HIS A 147 -23.97 24.40 4.66
CA HIS A 147 -24.64 24.87 3.45
C HIS A 147 -23.99 24.30 2.18
N ASP A 148 -22.65 24.27 2.11
CA ASP A 148 -21.94 23.71 0.95
C ASP A 148 -22.11 22.19 0.86
N VAL A 149 -22.14 21.47 1.99
CA VAL A 149 -22.47 20.04 2.05
C VAL A 149 -23.88 19.79 1.47
N ILE A 150 -24.89 20.56 1.91
CA ILE A 150 -26.26 20.44 1.39
C ILE A 150 -26.31 20.71 -0.12
N ARG A 151 -25.56 21.69 -0.62
CA ARG A 151 -25.47 21.97 -2.07
C ARG A 151 -24.85 20.82 -2.88
N MET A 152 -24.06 19.96 -2.26
CA MET A 152 -23.49 18.77 -2.91
C MET A 152 -24.53 17.64 -3.08
N TYR A 153 -25.69 17.70 -2.40
CA TYR A 153 -26.70 16.64 -2.44
C TYR A 153 -27.07 16.18 -3.86
N PRO A 154 -27.46 17.06 -4.80
CA PRO A 154 -27.86 16.62 -6.14
C PRO A 154 -26.70 15.95 -6.90
N ILE A 155 -25.46 16.36 -6.64
CA ILE A 155 -24.27 15.79 -7.27
C ILE A 155 -24.01 14.39 -6.70
N VAL A 156 -23.99 14.26 -5.38
CA VAL A 156 -23.75 12.96 -4.71
C VAL A 156 -24.87 11.98 -5.05
N ARG A 157 -26.11 12.46 -5.07
CA ARG A 157 -27.27 11.66 -5.45
C ARG A 157 -27.17 11.17 -6.90
N ALA A 158 -26.89 12.06 -7.85
CA ALA A 158 -26.71 11.69 -9.25
C ALA A 158 -25.56 10.69 -9.44
N LEU A 159 -24.45 10.86 -8.73
CA LEU A 159 -23.32 9.93 -8.77
C LEU A 159 -23.71 8.54 -8.26
N SER A 160 -24.44 8.48 -7.13
CA SER A 160 -24.97 7.22 -6.59
C SER A 160 -25.91 6.54 -7.59
N ASP A 161 -26.88 7.27 -8.13
CA ASP A 161 -27.88 6.74 -9.06
C ASP A 161 -27.23 6.22 -10.35
N ILE A 162 -26.25 6.94 -10.91
CA ILE A 162 -25.48 6.50 -12.09
C ILE A 162 -24.67 5.26 -11.77
N THR A 163 -24.01 5.20 -10.62
CA THR A 163 -23.21 4.05 -10.21
C THR A 163 -24.07 2.81 -10.04
N ILE A 164 -25.24 2.93 -9.40
CA ILE A 164 -26.20 1.82 -9.25
C ILE A 164 -26.71 1.37 -10.63
N ALA A 165 -27.09 2.33 -11.50
CA ALA A 165 -27.57 2.01 -12.85
C ALA A 165 -26.49 1.29 -13.68
N PHE A 166 -25.25 1.76 -13.60
CA PHE A 166 -24.11 1.09 -14.26
C PHE A 166 -23.91 -0.33 -13.71
N SER A 167 -23.88 -0.51 -12.38
CA SER A 167 -23.69 -1.82 -11.75
C SER A 167 -24.76 -2.83 -12.19
N ARG A 168 -26.02 -2.38 -12.26
CA ARG A 168 -27.12 -3.22 -12.72
C ARG A 168 -27.01 -3.57 -14.20
N ALA A 169 -26.67 -2.59 -15.05
CA ALA A 169 -26.45 -2.83 -16.49
C ALA A 169 -25.28 -3.78 -16.74
N TYR A 170 -24.18 -3.60 -15.99
CA TYR A 170 -23.00 -4.46 -16.07
C TYR A 170 -23.29 -5.89 -15.64
N ALA A 171 -23.99 -6.09 -14.50
CA ALA A 171 -24.44 -7.41 -14.05
C ALA A 171 -25.39 -8.06 -15.06
N GLY A 172 -26.33 -7.28 -15.64
CA GLY A 172 -27.22 -7.74 -16.71
C GLY A 172 -26.46 -8.21 -17.96
N ARG A 173 -25.42 -7.48 -18.37
CA ARG A 173 -24.57 -7.84 -19.51
C ARG A 173 -23.78 -9.09 -19.25
N LYS A 174 -23.13 -9.20 -18.10
CA LYS A 174 -22.41 -10.43 -17.68
C LYS A 174 -23.34 -11.66 -17.74
N LYS A 175 -24.56 -11.52 -17.20
CA LYS A 175 -25.54 -12.60 -17.21
C LYS A 175 -25.96 -13.03 -18.64
N GLN A 176 -26.13 -12.05 -19.56
CA GLN A 176 -26.44 -12.34 -20.96
C GLN A 176 -25.31 -13.08 -21.68
N GLU A 177 -24.07 -12.75 -21.36
CA GLU A 177 -22.87 -13.37 -21.96
C GLU A 177 -22.41 -14.63 -21.22
N GLY A 178 -23.05 -15.00 -20.11
CA GLY A 178 -22.67 -16.16 -19.30
C GLY A 178 -21.32 -15.97 -18.59
N LEU A 179 -20.94 -14.73 -18.31
CA LEU A 179 -19.70 -14.37 -17.62
C LEU A 179 -19.93 -14.16 -16.13
N MET A 180 -18.93 -14.51 -15.33
CA MET A 180 -18.94 -14.34 -13.89
C MET A 180 -17.54 -13.98 -13.41
N GLU A 181 -17.43 -12.96 -12.55
CA GLU A 181 -16.20 -12.54 -11.88
C GLU A 181 -16.09 -13.17 -10.48
N PHE A 182 -14.90 -13.17 -9.88
CA PHE A 182 -14.71 -13.71 -8.53
C PHE A 182 -15.57 -12.99 -7.49
N THR A 183 -15.72 -11.68 -7.62
CA THR A 183 -16.58 -10.88 -6.73
C THR A 183 -18.06 -11.23 -6.85
N ASP A 184 -18.52 -11.64 -8.03
CA ASP A 184 -19.91 -12.09 -8.20
C ASP A 184 -20.17 -13.38 -7.42
N MET A 185 -19.20 -14.30 -7.38
CA MET A 185 -19.32 -15.54 -6.59
C MET A 185 -19.52 -15.26 -5.11
N GLU A 186 -18.73 -14.34 -4.55
CA GLU A 186 -18.83 -13.95 -3.15
C GLU A 186 -20.22 -13.36 -2.86
N HIS A 187 -20.73 -12.48 -3.73
CA HIS A 187 -22.07 -11.88 -3.58
C HIS A 187 -23.21 -12.90 -3.73
N TYR A 188 -23.11 -13.85 -4.68
CA TYR A 188 -24.09 -14.92 -4.80
C TYR A 188 -24.11 -15.83 -3.58
N VAL A 189 -22.95 -16.07 -2.96
CA VAL A 189 -22.90 -16.81 -1.69
C VAL A 189 -23.65 -16.04 -0.60
N LEU A 190 -23.49 -14.71 -0.51
CA LEU A 190 -24.27 -13.90 0.44
C LEU A 190 -25.78 -13.94 0.15
N ASP A 191 -26.19 -13.93 -1.13
CA ASP A 191 -27.61 -14.04 -1.50
C ASP A 191 -28.22 -15.37 -1.06
N ILE A 192 -27.42 -16.43 -0.98
CA ILE A 192 -27.86 -17.75 -0.49
C ILE A 192 -27.85 -17.81 1.03
N LEU A 193 -26.84 -17.20 1.69
CA LEU A 193 -26.63 -17.35 3.13
C LEU A 193 -27.42 -16.37 3.99
N VAL A 194 -27.86 -15.21 3.45
CA VAL A 194 -28.58 -14.17 4.20
C VAL A 194 -30.08 -14.28 3.95
N ASP A 195 -30.87 -14.27 5.03
CA ASP A 195 -32.33 -14.08 4.94
C ASP A 195 -32.69 -12.58 4.93
N LYS A 196 -32.74 -12.02 3.73
CA LYS A 196 -33.12 -10.60 3.51
C LYS A 196 -34.62 -10.33 3.77
N THR A 197 -35.42 -11.38 3.97
CA THR A 197 -36.88 -11.27 4.21
C THR A 197 -37.25 -11.29 5.68
N ALA A 198 -36.27 -11.54 6.55
CA ALA A 198 -36.49 -11.62 7.99
C ALA A 198 -36.93 -10.25 8.57
N GLU A 199 -37.81 -10.31 9.53
CA GLU A 199 -38.26 -9.10 10.26
C GLU A 199 -37.07 -8.44 10.98
N GLY A 200 -36.91 -7.13 10.78
CA GLY A 200 -35.78 -6.35 11.37
C GLY A 200 -34.46 -6.51 10.65
N PHE A 201 -34.44 -7.11 9.44
CA PHE A 201 -33.24 -7.16 8.62
C PHE A 201 -32.75 -5.75 8.26
N THR A 202 -31.46 -5.52 8.46
CA THR A 202 -30.72 -4.39 7.87
C THR A 202 -29.38 -4.88 7.36
N PRO A 203 -28.79 -4.23 6.32
CA PRO A 203 -27.50 -4.61 5.78
C PRO A 203 -26.39 -4.67 6.83
N GLU A 204 -26.39 -3.77 7.81
CA GLU A 204 -25.37 -3.68 8.86
C GLU A 204 -25.45 -4.85 9.85
N ARG A 205 -26.63 -5.46 9.96
CA ARG A 205 -26.92 -6.58 10.85
C ARG A 205 -27.05 -7.91 10.12
N ALA A 206 -26.67 -7.98 8.86
CA ALA A 206 -26.86 -9.16 8.01
C ALA A 206 -26.32 -10.47 8.62
N GLY A 207 -25.26 -10.40 9.42
CA GLY A 207 -24.70 -11.56 10.13
C GLY A 207 -25.64 -12.18 11.19
N GLU A 208 -26.68 -11.45 11.62
CA GLU A 208 -27.68 -11.93 12.58
C GLU A 208 -28.87 -12.65 11.90
N PHE A 209 -28.92 -12.62 10.55
CA PHE A 209 -30.03 -13.18 9.78
C PHE A 209 -29.58 -14.31 8.84
N PRO A 210 -29.10 -15.45 9.38
CA PRO A 210 -28.74 -16.60 8.56
C PRO A 210 -29.96 -17.21 7.88
N SER A 211 -29.87 -17.52 6.59
CA SER A 211 -30.89 -18.25 5.87
C SER A 211 -30.99 -19.71 6.32
N SER A 212 -32.02 -20.42 5.86
CA SER A 212 -32.15 -21.87 6.11
C SER A 212 -30.94 -22.64 5.59
N ALA A 213 -30.37 -22.26 4.45
CA ALA A 213 -29.17 -22.85 3.89
C ALA A 213 -27.94 -22.60 4.80
N ALA A 214 -27.80 -21.39 5.33
CA ALA A 214 -26.72 -21.09 6.29
C ALA A 214 -26.85 -21.92 7.56
N LEU A 215 -28.07 -22.05 8.10
CA LEU A 215 -28.34 -22.86 9.30
C LEU A 215 -28.06 -24.37 9.10
N GLU A 216 -28.28 -24.89 7.90
CA GLU A 216 -27.88 -26.27 7.57
C GLU A 216 -26.35 -26.42 7.51
N LEU A 217 -25.65 -25.46 6.90
CA LEU A 217 -24.19 -25.46 6.82
C LEU A 217 -23.55 -25.30 8.18
N GLN A 218 -24.11 -24.47 9.07
CA GLN A 218 -23.67 -24.36 10.47
C GLN A 218 -23.69 -25.68 11.22
N LYS A 219 -24.67 -26.54 10.93
CA LYS A 219 -24.74 -27.89 11.53
C LYS A 219 -23.73 -28.86 10.93
N LYS A 220 -23.40 -28.65 9.65
CA LYS A 220 -22.49 -29.51 8.88
C LYS A 220 -21.02 -29.20 9.22
N TYR A 221 -20.64 -27.94 9.33
CA TYR A 221 -19.27 -27.55 9.57
C TYR A 221 -18.96 -27.59 11.08
N LYS A 222 -18.04 -28.47 11.47
CA LYS A 222 -17.56 -28.56 12.83
C LYS A 222 -16.56 -27.48 13.18
N GLU A 223 -15.70 -27.17 12.24
CA GLU A 223 -14.66 -26.16 12.36
C GLU A 223 -14.54 -25.37 11.04
N ILE A 224 -14.28 -24.08 11.15
CA ILE A 224 -14.01 -23.14 10.05
C ILE A 224 -12.62 -22.57 10.30
N MET A 225 -11.67 -22.90 9.44
CA MET A 225 -10.28 -22.47 9.55
C MET A 225 -10.00 -21.44 8.45
N ILE A 226 -9.45 -20.29 8.83
CA ILE A 226 -9.12 -19.20 7.92
C ILE A 226 -7.66 -18.84 8.14
N ASP A 227 -6.87 -18.96 7.10
CA ASP A 227 -5.47 -18.54 7.08
C ASP A 227 -5.33 -17.14 6.47
N GLU A 228 -4.22 -16.46 6.75
CA GLU A 228 -3.94 -15.09 6.30
C GLU A 228 -5.11 -14.13 6.61
N TYR A 229 -5.67 -14.25 7.81
CA TYR A 229 -6.90 -13.54 8.17
C TYR A 229 -6.80 -12.02 8.10
N GLN A 230 -5.60 -11.43 8.16
CA GLN A 230 -5.36 -10.00 7.97
C GLN A 230 -5.72 -9.50 6.56
N ASP A 231 -5.85 -10.40 5.58
CA ASP A 231 -6.20 -10.08 4.20
C ASP A 231 -7.68 -10.32 3.87
N THR A 232 -8.48 -10.57 4.90
CA THR A 232 -9.94 -10.77 4.78
C THR A 232 -10.64 -9.43 4.51
N ASN A 233 -11.65 -9.46 3.64
CA ASN A 233 -12.56 -8.35 3.42
C ASN A 233 -13.91 -8.54 4.13
N ASP A 234 -14.75 -7.48 4.16
CA ASP A 234 -16.06 -7.52 4.82
C ASP A 234 -16.99 -8.62 4.28
N VAL A 235 -16.92 -8.92 2.97
CA VAL A 235 -17.77 -9.95 2.34
C VAL A 235 -17.38 -11.33 2.86
N GLN A 236 -16.08 -11.60 2.89
CA GLN A 236 -15.53 -12.86 3.38
C GLN A 236 -15.77 -13.04 4.88
N GLU A 237 -15.62 -11.98 5.67
CA GLU A 237 -15.94 -12.00 7.10
C GLU A 237 -17.43 -12.28 7.35
N LEU A 238 -18.31 -11.67 6.56
CA LEU A 238 -19.74 -11.92 6.68
C LEU A 238 -20.10 -13.37 6.29
N ILE A 239 -19.51 -13.90 5.23
CA ILE A 239 -19.67 -15.31 4.83
C ILE A 239 -19.21 -16.24 5.97
N ALA A 240 -18.02 -16.00 6.53
CA ALA A 240 -17.49 -16.78 7.64
C ALA A 240 -18.38 -16.70 8.89
N THR A 241 -18.97 -15.54 9.14
CA THR A 241 -19.90 -15.31 10.25
C THR A 241 -21.18 -16.10 10.07
N LEU A 242 -21.78 -16.06 8.87
CA LEU A 242 -23.03 -16.76 8.55
C LEU A 242 -22.86 -18.28 8.54
N LEU A 243 -21.68 -18.79 8.24
CA LEU A 243 -21.36 -20.22 8.26
C LEU A 243 -21.01 -20.74 9.65
N SER A 244 -20.67 -19.85 10.59
CA SER A 244 -20.26 -20.19 11.94
C SER A 244 -21.45 -20.37 12.88
N ASN A 245 -21.34 -21.33 13.77
CA ASN A 245 -22.25 -21.48 14.91
C ASN A 245 -21.90 -20.60 16.13
N GLY A 246 -20.96 -19.64 15.94
CA GLY A 246 -20.46 -18.74 16.96
C GLY A 246 -19.27 -19.24 17.79
N ARG A 247 -18.89 -20.53 17.68
CA ARG A 247 -17.85 -21.15 18.52
C ARG A 247 -16.82 -21.98 17.76
N ASN A 248 -16.94 -22.08 16.45
CA ASN A 248 -16.16 -23.01 15.63
C ASN A 248 -15.24 -22.33 14.62
N ARG A 249 -14.86 -21.07 14.84
CA ARG A 249 -13.91 -20.36 13.97
C ARG A 249 -12.51 -20.40 14.55
N PHE A 250 -11.54 -20.77 13.71
CA PHE A 250 -10.12 -20.70 13.97
C PHE A 250 -9.47 -19.83 12.90
N MET A 251 -8.93 -18.69 13.31
CA MET A 251 -8.37 -17.69 12.42
C MET A 251 -6.89 -17.53 12.71
N VAL A 252 -6.05 -17.60 11.68
CA VAL A 252 -4.61 -17.41 11.76
C VAL A 252 -4.23 -16.25 10.86
N GLY A 253 -3.32 -15.40 11.33
CA GLY A 253 -2.83 -14.27 10.55
C GLY A 253 -1.83 -13.44 11.32
N ASP A 254 -1.29 -12.46 10.64
CA ASP A 254 -0.37 -11.48 11.21
C ASP A 254 -0.71 -10.08 10.71
N VAL A 255 -1.28 -9.24 11.57
CA VAL A 255 -1.69 -7.86 11.22
C VAL A 255 -0.53 -7.07 10.58
N LYS A 256 0.72 -7.34 11.00
CA LYS A 256 1.92 -6.68 10.46
C LYS A 256 2.17 -7.00 8.99
N GLN A 257 1.62 -8.12 8.49
CA GLN A 257 1.78 -8.58 7.10
C GLN A 257 0.62 -8.19 6.20
N SER A 258 -0.33 -7.38 6.66
CA SER A 258 -1.43 -6.90 5.83
C SER A 258 -0.92 -5.93 4.77
N ILE A 259 -0.87 -6.40 3.51
CA ILE A 259 -0.41 -5.63 2.35
C ILE A 259 -1.45 -5.55 1.22
N TYR A 260 -2.63 -6.16 1.39
CA TYR A 260 -3.66 -6.26 0.36
C TYR A 260 -4.82 -5.26 0.51
N ARG A 261 -4.61 -4.16 1.24
CA ARG A 261 -5.64 -3.09 1.39
C ARG A 261 -6.12 -2.55 0.02
N PHE A 262 -5.24 -2.51 -0.98
CA PHE A 262 -5.59 -2.13 -2.35
C PHE A 262 -6.50 -3.16 -3.07
N ARG A 263 -6.65 -4.37 -2.52
CA ARG A 263 -7.62 -5.40 -2.93
C ARG A 263 -8.83 -5.46 -2.01
N GLN A 264 -9.10 -4.38 -1.27
CA GLN A 264 -10.22 -4.25 -0.33
C GLN A 264 -10.10 -5.13 0.94
N ALA A 265 -8.93 -5.70 1.23
CA ALA A 265 -8.69 -6.29 2.54
C ALA A 265 -8.81 -5.22 3.63
N ASP A 266 -9.51 -5.55 4.72
CA ASP A 266 -9.65 -4.66 5.86
C ASP A 266 -8.96 -5.23 7.11
N PRO A 267 -7.73 -4.83 7.39
CA PRO A 267 -7.00 -5.30 8.57
C PRO A 267 -7.68 -4.91 9.89
N THR A 268 -8.59 -3.95 9.90
CA THR A 268 -9.32 -3.55 11.11
C THR A 268 -10.22 -4.66 11.63
N ILE A 269 -10.70 -5.56 10.76
CA ILE A 269 -11.47 -6.75 11.13
C ILE A 269 -10.64 -7.62 12.08
N PHE A 270 -9.39 -7.89 11.71
CA PHE A 270 -8.49 -8.69 12.54
C PHE A 270 -8.05 -7.92 13.80
N GLN A 271 -7.72 -6.64 13.69
CA GLN A 271 -7.33 -5.82 14.83
C GLN A 271 -8.42 -5.74 15.91
N LYS A 272 -9.69 -5.63 15.53
CA LYS A 272 -10.81 -5.64 16.48
C LYS A 272 -10.81 -6.94 17.29
N LYS A 273 -10.66 -8.09 16.63
CA LYS A 273 -10.59 -9.40 17.30
C LYS A 273 -9.31 -9.53 18.17
N TYR A 274 -8.17 -9.08 17.63
CA TYR A 274 -6.91 -9.09 18.36
C TYR A 274 -6.97 -8.29 19.67
N ARG A 275 -7.70 -7.17 19.68
CA ARG A 275 -7.89 -6.34 20.87
C ARG A 275 -8.96 -6.90 21.83
N SER A 276 -10.03 -7.51 21.32
CA SER A 276 -11.15 -7.98 22.12
C SER A 276 -10.97 -9.39 22.68
N PHE A 277 -10.25 -10.28 21.98
CA PHE A 277 -10.05 -11.67 22.38
C PHE A 277 -9.05 -11.76 23.54
N SER A 278 -9.37 -12.62 24.52
CA SER A 278 -8.55 -12.81 25.71
C SER A 278 -7.43 -13.82 25.47
N SER A 279 -6.29 -13.64 26.14
CA SER A 279 -5.23 -14.65 26.21
C SER A 279 -5.47 -15.72 27.27
N ASP A 280 -6.57 -15.63 28.05
CA ASP A 280 -6.93 -16.65 29.03
C ASP A 280 -7.31 -17.96 28.32
N GLU A 281 -6.79 -19.09 28.84
CA GLU A 281 -7.04 -20.42 28.25
C GLU A 281 -8.52 -20.84 28.32
N ASN A 282 -9.28 -20.29 29.26
CA ASN A 282 -10.69 -20.60 29.46
C ASN A 282 -11.65 -19.58 28.81
N ALA A 283 -11.11 -18.56 28.09
CA ALA A 283 -11.95 -17.59 27.42
C ALA A 283 -12.71 -18.21 26.23
N GLU A 284 -13.98 -17.82 26.05
CA GLU A 284 -14.78 -18.21 24.89
C GLU A 284 -14.14 -17.75 23.59
N ASP A 285 -13.72 -16.46 23.57
CA ASP A 285 -12.95 -15.85 22.47
C ASP A 285 -11.48 -15.80 22.90
N ARG A 286 -10.71 -16.79 22.45
CA ARG A 286 -9.32 -16.96 22.84
C ARG A 286 -8.37 -16.47 21.76
N ARG A 287 -7.36 -15.70 22.19
CA ARG A 287 -6.20 -15.31 21.38
C ARG A 287 -4.97 -16.12 21.79
N ILE A 288 -4.24 -16.62 20.81
CA ILE A 288 -2.96 -17.32 20.98
C ILE A 288 -1.91 -16.54 20.20
N ASP A 289 -0.92 -15.96 20.89
CA ASP A 289 0.15 -15.20 20.27
C ASP A 289 1.31 -16.14 19.90
N LEU A 290 1.62 -16.24 18.59
CA LEU A 290 2.70 -17.06 18.04
C LEU A 290 3.87 -16.14 17.65
N ASN A 291 4.74 -15.81 18.57
CA ASN A 291 5.85 -14.88 18.37
C ASN A 291 7.21 -15.56 18.12
N ARG A 292 7.26 -16.90 18.09
CA ARG A 292 8.48 -17.63 17.76
C ARG A 292 8.58 -17.91 16.27
N ASN A 293 9.68 -17.46 15.68
CA ASN A 293 9.96 -17.64 14.26
C ASN A 293 11.01 -18.74 14.07
N PHE A 294 10.64 -19.78 13.31
CA PHE A 294 11.48 -20.95 13.01
C PHE A 294 12.09 -20.89 11.59
N ARG A 295 11.78 -19.83 10.82
CA ARG A 295 12.19 -19.65 9.43
C ARG A 295 13.49 -18.87 9.31
N SER A 296 13.59 -17.78 10.08
CA SER A 296 14.65 -16.77 9.93
C SER A 296 15.66 -16.82 11.04
N ASP A 297 16.88 -16.40 10.70
CA ASP A 297 17.98 -16.28 11.64
C ASP A 297 17.73 -15.20 12.72
N ALA A 298 18.31 -15.38 13.90
CA ALA A 298 18.18 -14.45 15.01
C ALA A 298 18.66 -13.03 14.66
N ALA A 299 19.72 -12.89 13.86
CA ALA A 299 20.25 -11.60 13.44
C ALA A 299 19.25 -10.86 12.52
N ILE A 300 18.56 -11.57 11.61
CA ILE A 300 17.53 -11.02 10.74
C ILE A 300 16.34 -10.56 11.60
N LEU A 301 15.89 -11.38 12.53
CA LEU A 301 14.77 -11.04 13.43
C LEU A 301 15.10 -9.83 14.30
N ALA A 302 16.32 -9.74 14.82
CA ALA A 302 16.78 -8.59 15.61
C ALA A 302 16.74 -7.29 14.77
N SER A 303 17.19 -7.36 13.52
CA SER A 303 17.19 -6.20 12.61
C SER A 303 15.76 -5.77 12.24
N ILE A 304 14.85 -6.73 11.98
CA ILE A 304 13.45 -6.47 11.73
C ILE A 304 12.81 -5.80 12.96
N ASN A 305 13.00 -6.37 14.16
CA ASN A 305 12.48 -5.81 15.39
C ASN A 305 12.99 -4.37 15.63
N TYR A 306 14.29 -4.12 15.35
CA TYR A 306 14.90 -2.79 15.51
C TYR A 306 14.23 -1.75 14.60
N ILE A 307 14.01 -2.10 13.32
CA ILE A 307 13.39 -1.19 12.35
C ILE A 307 11.91 -0.95 12.69
N PHE A 308 11.16 -2.03 12.93
CA PHE A 308 9.71 -1.92 13.14
C PHE A 308 9.33 -1.26 14.46
N ARG A 309 10.14 -1.38 15.51
CA ARG A 309 9.94 -0.61 16.75
C ARG A 309 10.03 0.90 16.54
N GLN A 310 10.74 1.35 15.51
CA GLN A 310 10.86 2.78 15.18
C GLN A 310 9.76 3.26 14.22
N LEU A 311 9.33 2.41 13.30
CA LEU A 311 8.40 2.75 12.22
C LEU A 311 6.93 2.43 12.54
N MET A 312 6.68 1.31 13.24
CA MET A 312 5.32 0.91 13.59
C MET A 312 4.91 1.52 14.93
N SER A 313 4.00 2.46 14.85
CA SER A 313 3.34 3.04 16.02
C SER A 313 1.85 3.14 15.74
N GLU A 314 1.03 3.16 16.80
CA GLU A 314 -0.41 3.32 16.68
C GLU A 314 -0.78 4.59 15.89
N LYS A 315 0.03 5.64 16.01
CA LYS A 315 -0.16 6.90 15.28
C LYS A 315 0.03 6.78 13.77
N LEU A 316 0.93 5.90 13.30
CA LEU A 316 1.27 5.77 11.87
C LEU A 316 0.56 4.61 11.19
N LEU A 317 0.43 3.49 11.88
CA LEU A 317 -0.02 2.22 11.28
C LEU A 317 -1.14 1.54 12.08
N GLU A 318 -1.75 2.26 13.04
CA GLU A 318 -2.83 1.76 13.91
C GLU A 318 -2.44 0.52 14.74
N LEU A 319 -1.13 0.23 14.82
CA LEU A 319 -0.56 -0.89 15.57
C LEU A 319 0.77 -0.48 16.19
N ASP A 320 0.91 -0.68 17.50
CA ASP A 320 2.18 -0.53 18.21
C ASP A 320 3.02 -1.82 18.09
N TYR A 321 4.29 -1.67 17.74
CA TYR A 321 5.24 -2.78 17.68
C TYR A 321 5.94 -2.95 19.03
N GLY A 322 5.30 -3.64 19.95
CA GLY A 322 5.82 -3.94 21.28
C GLY A 322 6.48 -5.32 21.39
N ASP A 323 6.65 -5.78 22.60
CA ASP A 323 7.26 -7.10 22.86
C ASP A 323 6.35 -8.27 22.44
N ARG A 324 5.04 -8.04 22.28
CA ARG A 324 4.10 -9.05 21.79
C ARG A 324 4.22 -9.25 20.28
N GLU A 325 4.41 -8.16 19.55
CA GLU A 325 4.54 -8.14 18.09
C GLU A 325 5.95 -8.50 17.63
N ALA A 326 6.93 -8.40 18.53
CA ALA A 326 8.32 -8.73 18.25
C ALA A 326 8.50 -10.20 17.91
N LEU A 327 9.39 -10.47 16.97
CA LEU A 327 9.73 -11.82 16.53
C LEU A 327 10.89 -12.35 17.37
N TYR A 328 10.73 -13.56 17.88
CA TYR A 328 11.76 -14.26 18.68
C TYR A 328 12.24 -15.52 17.95
N PRO A 329 13.54 -15.83 17.98
CA PRO A 329 14.03 -17.05 17.36
C PRO A 329 13.41 -18.29 18.03
N GLY A 330 12.90 -19.19 17.21
CA GLY A 330 12.29 -20.44 17.66
C GLY A 330 13.27 -21.61 17.70
N CYS A 331 14.36 -21.53 16.95
CA CYS A 331 15.42 -22.53 16.93
C CYS A 331 16.47 -22.22 18.03
N HIS A 332 17.00 -23.25 18.64
CA HIS A 332 18.18 -23.13 19.52
C HIS A 332 19.37 -22.66 18.68
N GLU A 333 20.21 -21.80 19.27
CA GLU A 333 21.47 -21.40 18.66
C GLU A 333 22.46 -22.59 18.74
N ASP A 334 22.37 -23.49 17.79
CA ASP A 334 23.42 -24.47 17.58
C ASP A 334 24.69 -23.75 17.11
N PRO A 335 25.90 -24.22 17.50
CA PRO A 335 27.14 -23.59 17.08
C PRO A 335 27.22 -23.60 15.54
N ARG A 336 27.21 -22.40 14.96
CA ARG A 336 27.23 -22.21 13.50
C ARG A 336 28.66 -22.12 13.01
N PRO A 337 28.98 -22.65 11.81
CA PRO A 337 30.33 -22.52 11.24
C PRO A 337 30.68 -21.04 11.01
N ALA A 338 31.95 -20.69 11.13
CA ALA A 338 32.43 -19.34 10.91
C ALA A 338 32.13 -18.79 9.50
N ALA A 339 31.98 -19.68 8.52
CA ALA A 339 31.58 -19.35 7.15
C ALA A 339 30.06 -19.31 6.92
N TYR A 340 29.24 -19.33 7.97
CA TYR A 340 27.78 -19.29 7.82
C TYR A 340 27.33 -18.00 7.14
N ALA A 341 26.44 -18.13 6.13
CA ALA A 341 25.95 -17.01 5.34
C ALA A 341 24.88 -16.16 6.08
N GLY A 342 24.17 -16.75 7.05
CA GLY A 342 23.26 -16.02 7.92
C GLY A 342 24.04 -15.21 8.94
N GLY A 343 24.07 -13.90 8.76
CA GLY A 343 24.81 -12.98 9.60
C GLY A 343 24.05 -11.68 9.85
N ALA A 344 24.77 -10.62 10.13
CA ALA A 344 24.22 -9.29 10.28
C ALA A 344 23.55 -8.83 8.97
N VAL A 345 22.45 -8.09 9.10
CA VAL A 345 21.83 -7.40 7.97
C VAL A 345 22.73 -6.25 7.54
N GLU A 346 23.07 -6.21 6.27
CA GLU A 346 23.91 -5.17 5.68
C GLU A 346 23.04 -4.15 4.95
N VAL A 347 23.34 -2.87 5.12
CA VAL A 347 22.68 -1.76 4.44
C VAL A 347 23.70 -1.04 3.57
N GLU A 348 23.44 -1.01 2.27
CA GLU A 348 24.29 -0.30 1.31
C GLU A 348 23.59 0.98 0.88
N LEU A 349 24.28 2.12 1.06
CA LEU A 349 23.81 3.42 0.61
C LEU A 349 24.60 3.83 -0.62
N ILE A 350 23.92 3.98 -1.74
CA ILE A 350 24.50 4.47 -2.99
C ILE A 350 24.22 5.96 -3.07
N ASP A 351 25.25 6.79 -2.89
CA ASP A 351 25.16 8.23 -3.08
C ASP A 351 25.19 8.55 -4.58
N LYS A 352 24.11 9.15 -5.07
CA LYS A 352 24.00 9.61 -6.46
C LYS A 352 24.40 11.09 -6.54
N VAL A 353 25.65 11.41 -6.26
CA VAL A 353 26.15 12.77 -6.53
C VAL A 353 26.18 12.96 -8.05
N THR A 354 25.19 13.63 -8.57
CA THR A 354 25.24 14.20 -9.92
C THR A 354 26.11 15.44 -9.85
N ASP A 355 27.26 15.43 -10.52
CA ASP A 355 28.04 16.65 -10.77
C ASP A 355 27.09 17.71 -11.33
N GLU A 356 27.09 18.92 -10.76
CA GLU A 356 26.24 20.05 -11.20
C GLU A 356 26.41 20.44 -12.69
N ASN A 357 27.38 19.84 -13.38
CA ASN A 357 27.69 20.03 -14.80
C ASN A 357 27.08 18.97 -15.74
N THR A 358 26.37 17.97 -15.23
CA THR A 358 25.68 17.00 -16.10
C THR A 358 24.33 17.54 -16.56
N VAL A 359 24.16 17.60 -17.89
CA VAL A 359 22.90 17.94 -18.55
C VAL A 359 21.77 17.11 -17.92
N PRO A 360 20.57 17.70 -17.59
CA PRO A 360 19.44 16.94 -17.07
C PRO A 360 19.07 15.83 -18.06
N MET A 361 19.38 14.59 -17.69
CA MET A 361 18.92 13.43 -18.45
C MET A 361 17.43 13.18 -18.08
N ASP A 362 16.69 12.66 -19.05
CA ASP A 362 15.31 12.20 -18.85
C ASP A 362 15.24 11.26 -17.63
N GLU A 363 14.21 11.39 -16.78
CA GLU A 363 14.03 10.59 -15.56
C GLU A 363 14.15 9.08 -15.82
N SER A 364 13.68 8.62 -17.00
CA SER A 364 13.76 7.22 -17.41
C SER A 364 15.20 6.72 -17.60
N VAL A 365 16.10 7.58 -18.11
CA VAL A 365 17.52 7.26 -18.32
C VAL A 365 18.27 7.25 -16.99
N ASN A 366 17.95 8.18 -16.09
CA ASN A 366 18.53 8.22 -14.74
C ASN A 366 18.14 6.97 -13.92
N ASP A 367 16.90 6.50 -14.05
CA ASP A 367 16.44 5.29 -13.38
C ASP A 367 17.16 4.04 -13.88
N ILE A 368 17.33 3.88 -15.20
CA ILE A 368 18.05 2.74 -15.80
C ILE A 368 19.52 2.73 -15.35
N THR A 369 20.18 3.90 -15.34
CA THR A 369 21.56 4.03 -14.88
C THR A 369 21.69 3.64 -13.42
N SER A 370 20.78 4.09 -12.57
CA SER A 370 20.73 3.74 -11.15
C SER A 370 20.62 2.24 -10.92
N ILE A 371 19.66 1.58 -11.60
CA ILE A 371 19.44 0.13 -11.46
C ILE A 371 20.67 -0.66 -11.95
N THR A 372 21.37 -0.16 -12.96
CA THR A 372 22.60 -0.78 -13.46
C THR A 372 23.70 -0.74 -12.39
N PHE A 373 23.85 0.37 -11.66
CA PHE A 373 24.80 0.46 -10.53
C PHE A 373 24.41 -0.47 -9.39
N GLU A 374 23.13 -0.49 -9.01
CA GLU A 374 22.60 -1.42 -8.00
C GLU A 374 22.88 -2.87 -8.41
N GLY A 375 22.64 -3.21 -9.68
CA GLY A 375 22.88 -4.55 -10.22
C GLY A 375 24.34 -4.98 -10.16
N ARG A 376 25.28 -4.08 -10.46
CA ARG A 376 26.72 -4.36 -10.35
C ARG A 376 27.17 -4.56 -8.90
N LEU A 377 26.62 -3.79 -7.97
CA LEU A 377 26.88 -3.97 -6.54
C LEU A 377 26.35 -5.33 -6.06
N ILE A 378 25.14 -5.69 -6.45
CA ILE A 378 24.55 -7.01 -6.17
C ILE A 378 25.42 -8.12 -6.73
N ALA A 379 25.84 -8.02 -8.00
CA ALA A 379 26.72 -8.99 -8.64
C ALA A 379 28.05 -9.17 -7.89
N LYS A 380 28.66 -8.06 -7.46
CA LYS A 380 29.88 -8.08 -6.65
C LYS A 380 29.67 -8.83 -5.33
N LYS A 381 28.57 -8.57 -4.63
CA LYS A 381 28.24 -9.26 -3.37
C LYS A 381 27.97 -10.74 -3.58
N ILE A 382 27.24 -11.12 -4.61
CA ILE A 382 26.99 -12.53 -4.95
C ILE A 382 28.32 -13.26 -5.21
N ARG A 383 29.23 -12.68 -5.99
CA ARG A 383 30.55 -13.28 -6.22
C ARG A 383 31.32 -13.46 -4.93
N ALA A 384 31.34 -12.45 -4.06
CA ALA A 384 32.04 -12.55 -2.78
C ALA A 384 31.49 -13.72 -1.93
N LEU A 385 30.17 -13.90 -1.86
CA LEU A 385 29.53 -15.01 -1.15
C LEU A 385 29.98 -16.38 -1.73
N MET A 386 30.06 -16.48 -3.07
CA MET A 386 30.44 -17.72 -3.75
C MET A 386 31.95 -18.01 -3.58
N GLU A 387 32.80 -17.00 -3.71
CA GLU A 387 34.28 -17.12 -3.55
C GLU A 387 34.67 -17.46 -2.11
N GLU A 388 34.02 -16.86 -1.12
CA GLU A 388 34.20 -17.13 0.30
C GLU A 388 33.67 -18.50 0.72
N LYS A 389 32.98 -19.21 -0.18
CA LYS A 389 32.31 -20.50 0.08
C LYS A 389 31.45 -20.43 1.34
N ARG A 390 30.66 -19.36 1.45
CA ARG A 390 29.71 -19.22 2.55
C ARG A 390 28.81 -20.44 2.63
N GLN A 391 28.36 -20.78 3.83
CA GLN A 391 27.55 -21.98 4.07
C GLN A 391 26.12 -21.62 4.43
N VAL A 392 25.19 -22.39 3.93
CA VAL A 392 23.77 -22.33 4.28
C VAL A 392 23.34 -23.61 4.98
N MET A 393 22.35 -23.51 5.84
CA MET A 393 21.81 -24.65 6.57
C MET A 393 20.71 -25.33 5.74
N ASN A 394 20.79 -26.63 5.60
CA ASN A 394 19.73 -27.46 5.03
C ASN A 394 18.57 -27.65 6.03
N LYS A 395 17.44 -28.17 5.55
CA LYS A 395 16.28 -28.48 6.38
C LYS A 395 16.55 -29.52 7.47
N ASP A 396 17.51 -30.37 7.29
CA ASP A 396 17.95 -31.41 8.24
C ASP A 396 18.99 -30.91 9.27
N GLY A 397 19.34 -29.60 9.23
CA GLY A 397 20.33 -29.01 10.13
C GLY A 397 21.79 -29.15 9.67
N THR A 398 22.07 -29.84 8.58
CA THR A 398 23.42 -29.92 8.00
C THR A 398 23.78 -28.64 7.24
N PHE A 399 25.11 -28.39 7.08
CA PHE A 399 25.59 -27.23 6.36
C PHE A 399 26.18 -27.63 5.01
N ARG A 400 25.90 -26.83 3.97
CA ARG A 400 26.48 -26.95 2.64
C ARG A 400 26.95 -25.58 2.13
N SER A 401 27.82 -25.57 1.13
CA SER A 401 28.17 -24.32 0.44
C SER A 401 26.94 -23.70 -0.21
N THR A 402 26.92 -22.37 -0.23
CA THR A 402 25.88 -21.57 -0.92
C THR A 402 25.88 -21.87 -2.41
N ASP A 403 24.70 -22.00 -2.99
CA ASP A 403 24.45 -22.07 -4.43
C ASP A 403 23.71 -20.80 -4.89
N TYR A 404 23.76 -20.48 -6.19
CA TYR A 404 23.00 -19.33 -6.73
C TYR A 404 21.50 -19.42 -6.46
N SER A 405 20.95 -20.63 -6.41
CA SER A 405 19.54 -20.88 -6.07
C SER A 405 19.15 -20.52 -4.62
N ASP A 406 20.11 -20.30 -3.74
CA ASP A 406 19.87 -19.87 -2.35
C ASP A 406 19.69 -18.34 -2.25
N ILE A 407 19.92 -17.61 -3.33
CA ILE A 407 19.95 -16.14 -3.35
C ILE A 407 18.70 -15.61 -4.05
N VAL A 408 17.97 -14.72 -3.39
CA VAL A 408 16.78 -14.07 -3.93
C VAL A 408 16.94 -12.56 -3.90
N ILE A 409 16.59 -11.91 -5.01
CA ILE A 409 16.51 -10.45 -5.13
C ILE A 409 15.06 -10.04 -5.09
N LEU A 410 14.65 -9.27 -4.07
CA LEU A 410 13.30 -8.78 -3.93
C LEU A 410 13.20 -7.34 -4.44
N LEU A 411 12.21 -7.09 -5.30
CA LEU A 411 11.95 -5.78 -5.89
C LEU A 411 10.50 -5.36 -5.62
N ARG A 412 10.29 -4.08 -5.38
CA ARG A 412 8.93 -3.53 -5.24
C ARG A 412 8.13 -3.59 -6.55
N SER A 413 8.81 -3.44 -7.69
CA SER A 413 8.23 -3.55 -9.03
C SER A 413 9.19 -4.32 -9.94
N ILE A 414 8.70 -5.39 -10.53
CA ILE A 414 9.50 -6.28 -11.39
C ILE A 414 9.61 -5.72 -12.80
N ASP A 415 8.54 -5.12 -13.34
CA ASP A 415 8.36 -4.83 -14.76
C ASP A 415 9.50 -4.06 -15.43
N LYS A 416 9.95 -2.97 -14.83
CA LYS A 416 11.00 -2.12 -15.38
C LYS A 416 12.41 -2.50 -14.89
N LYS A 417 12.50 -3.06 -13.67
CA LYS A 417 13.78 -3.28 -12.99
C LYS A 417 14.38 -4.64 -13.26
N ALA A 418 13.57 -5.71 -13.29
CA ALA A 418 14.09 -7.05 -13.48
C ALA A 418 14.82 -7.27 -14.81
N PRO A 419 14.35 -6.77 -15.98
CA PRO A 419 15.09 -6.94 -17.23
C PRO A 419 16.48 -6.33 -17.20
N VAL A 420 16.64 -5.15 -16.56
CA VAL A 420 17.93 -4.48 -16.43
C VAL A 420 18.85 -5.26 -15.51
N LEU A 421 18.34 -5.74 -14.36
CA LEU A 421 19.11 -6.56 -13.42
C LEU A 421 19.52 -7.88 -14.02
N LEU A 422 18.63 -8.58 -14.72
CA LEU A 422 18.93 -9.84 -15.41
C LEU A 422 20.03 -9.65 -16.46
N LYS A 423 19.98 -8.54 -17.22
CA LYS A 423 21.03 -8.20 -18.18
C LYS A 423 22.37 -8.02 -17.49
N VAL A 424 22.42 -7.22 -16.41
CA VAL A 424 23.66 -7.00 -15.65
C VAL A 424 24.21 -8.29 -15.05
N LEU A 425 23.34 -9.11 -14.42
CA LEU A 425 23.76 -10.39 -13.84
C LEU A 425 24.30 -11.36 -14.90
N ASN A 426 23.66 -11.39 -16.08
CA ASN A 426 24.11 -12.22 -17.19
C ASN A 426 25.48 -11.75 -17.76
N GLU A 427 25.67 -10.41 -17.93
CA GLU A 427 26.96 -9.81 -18.30
C GLU A 427 28.06 -10.20 -17.30
N GLU A 428 27.71 -10.34 -16.02
CA GLU A 428 28.60 -10.74 -14.94
C GLU A 428 28.68 -12.27 -14.74
N HIS A 429 28.10 -13.06 -15.66
CA HIS A 429 28.06 -14.53 -15.65
C HIS A 429 27.40 -15.13 -14.39
N ILE A 430 26.45 -14.45 -13.80
CA ILE A 430 25.64 -14.93 -12.68
C ILE A 430 24.30 -15.43 -13.21
N PRO A 431 24.00 -16.75 -13.07
CA PRO A 431 22.71 -17.28 -13.53
C PRO A 431 21.57 -16.71 -12.67
N ALA A 432 20.61 -16.09 -13.33
CA ALA A 432 19.45 -15.51 -12.67
C ALA A 432 18.20 -15.66 -13.53
N THR A 433 17.05 -15.81 -12.88
CA THR A 433 15.73 -15.87 -13.52
C THR A 433 14.76 -14.93 -12.81
N ALA A 434 13.76 -14.45 -13.51
CA ALA A 434 12.65 -13.71 -12.93
C ALA A 434 11.34 -14.33 -13.39
N ASP A 435 10.36 -14.41 -12.49
CA ASP A 435 9.01 -14.89 -12.79
C ASP A 435 8.27 -13.85 -13.66
N LYS A 436 8.58 -13.85 -14.96
CA LYS A 436 7.86 -13.04 -15.93
C LYS A 436 7.83 -13.70 -17.29
N ASP A 437 6.67 -14.27 -17.63
CA ASP A 437 6.40 -14.89 -18.93
C ASP A 437 6.02 -13.87 -20.03
N ASP A 438 5.82 -12.60 -19.71
CA ASP A 438 5.32 -11.60 -20.66
C ASP A 438 6.28 -11.30 -21.82
N ASP A 439 7.59 -11.40 -21.61
CA ASP A 439 8.59 -11.13 -22.65
C ASP A 439 8.64 -12.22 -23.71
N PHE A 440 8.32 -13.47 -23.33
CA PHE A 440 8.25 -14.57 -24.31
C PHE A 440 7.09 -14.36 -25.29
N ILE A 441 5.89 -14.03 -24.78
CA ILE A 441 4.71 -13.77 -25.62
C ILE A 441 4.91 -12.53 -26.50
N ARG A 442 5.68 -11.56 -26.04
CA ARG A 442 6.00 -10.31 -26.78
C ARG A 442 7.21 -10.44 -27.71
N SER A 443 7.94 -11.55 -27.66
CA SER A 443 9.07 -11.77 -28.56
C SER A 443 8.60 -11.71 -30.02
N MET A 444 9.47 -11.22 -30.90
CA MET A 444 9.14 -11.03 -32.31
C MET A 444 8.71 -12.36 -32.96
N GLU A 445 9.38 -13.44 -32.62
CA GLU A 445 9.13 -14.78 -33.14
C GLU A 445 7.71 -15.25 -32.78
N VAL A 446 7.32 -15.08 -31.51
CA VAL A 446 5.96 -15.46 -31.04
C VAL A 446 4.91 -14.54 -31.66
N GLN A 447 5.18 -13.24 -31.78
CA GLN A 447 4.24 -12.31 -32.43
C GLN A 447 4.03 -12.62 -33.93
N ILE A 448 5.07 -13.07 -34.63
CA ILE A 448 4.96 -13.54 -36.02
C ILE A 448 4.08 -14.80 -36.09
N LEU A 449 4.32 -15.79 -35.23
CA LEU A 449 3.50 -17.00 -35.15
C LEU A 449 2.06 -16.71 -34.77
N TRP A 450 1.87 -15.79 -33.81
CA TRP A 450 0.53 -15.35 -33.42
C TRP A 450 -0.21 -14.64 -34.56
N SER A 451 0.53 -13.81 -35.32
CA SER A 451 0.00 -13.17 -36.52
C SER A 451 -0.35 -14.19 -37.62
N LEU A 452 0.47 -15.23 -37.79
CA LEU A 452 0.17 -16.34 -38.70
C LEU A 452 -1.13 -17.06 -38.32
N LEU A 453 -1.33 -17.34 -37.02
CA LEU A 453 -2.57 -17.94 -36.54
C LEU A 453 -3.79 -17.06 -36.80
N LYS A 454 -3.64 -15.74 -36.61
CA LYS A 454 -4.70 -14.76 -36.87
C LYS A 454 -5.11 -14.74 -38.36
N ILE A 455 -4.16 -14.78 -39.29
CA ILE A 455 -4.48 -14.78 -40.73
C ILE A 455 -5.02 -16.14 -41.22
N LEU A 456 -4.71 -17.25 -40.54
CA LEU A 456 -5.34 -18.54 -40.80
C LEU A 456 -6.81 -18.56 -40.40
N ASP A 457 -7.15 -17.87 -39.29
CA ASP A 457 -8.54 -17.68 -38.84
C ASP A 457 -9.29 -16.65 -39.72
N ASN A 458 -8.71 -15.49 -39.92
CA ASN A 458 -9.26 -14.43 -40.76
C ASN A 458 -8.15 -13.76 -41.59
N PRO A 459 -8.02 -14.10 -42.89
CA PRO A 459 -6.96 -13.56 -43.73
C PRO A 459 -7.10 -12.04 -44.05
N ARG A 460 -8.28 -11.46 -43.87
CA ARG A 460 -8.56 -10.04 -44.15
C ARG A 460 -8.13 -9.12 -43.01
N GLN A 461 -7.04 -9.44 -42.32
CA GLN A 461 -6.44 -8.61 -41.27
C GLN A 461 -5.08 -8.11 -41.76
N ASP A 462 -5.02 -6.89 -42.27
CA ASP A 462 -3.82 -6.32 -42.91
C ASP A 462 -2.58 -6.29 -41.99
N LEU A 463 -2.70 -5.90 -40.74
CA LEU A 463 -1.55 -5.83 -39.82
C LEU A 463 -0.93 -7.20 -39.51
N PRO A 464 -1.69 -8.24 -39.14
CA PRO A 464 -1.17 -9.61 -39.06
C PRO A 464 -0.60 -10.13 -40.36
N LEU A 465 -1.27 -9.87 -41.50
CA LEU A 465 -0.79 -10.26 -42.81
C LEU A 465 0.55 -9.62 -43.17
N LEU A 466 0.69 -8.31 -43.01
CA LEU A 466 1.95 -7.58 -43.17
C LEU A 466 3.06 -8.14 -42.28
N ALA A 467 2.76 -8.43 -41.00
CA ALA A 467 3.74 -8.99 -40.08
C ALA A 467 4.29 -10.34 -40.55
N VAL A 468 3.43 -11.21 -41.10
CA VAL A 468 3.84 -12.51 -41.63
C VAL A 468 4.59 -12.36 -42.95
N LEU A 469 4.12 -11.54 -43.86
CA LEU A 469 4.76 -11.31 -45.16
C LEU A 469 6.16 -10.70 -45.02
N ARG A 470 6.37 -9.82 -44.07
CA ARG A 470 7.69 -9.21 -43.77
C ARG A 470 8.62 -10.14 -42.99
N SER A 471 8.10 -11.19 -42.38
CA SER A 471 8.90 -12.12 -41.58
C SER A 471 9.74 -13.05 -42.45
N SER A 472 10.66 -13.78 -41.80
CA SER A 472 11.45 -14.84 -42.46
C SER A 472 10.60 -15.99 -43.07
N LEU A 473 9.29 -16.05 -42.75
CA LEU A 473 8.37 -17.05 -43.31
C LEU A 473 8.03 -16.76 -44.78
N ALA A 474 7.85 -15.50 -45.14
CA ALA A 474 7.55 -15.09 -46.52
C ALA A 474 8.70 -14.29 -47.16
N GLY A 475 9.43 -13.51 -46.40
CA GLY A 475 10.65 -12.83 -46.81
C GLY A 475 10.48 -11.65 -47.75
N LEU A 476 9.31 -11.00 -47.78
CA LEU A 476 9.07 -9.86 -48.66
C LEU A 476 9.83 -8.65 -48.11
N ASP A 477 10.47 -7.89 -49.00
CA ASP A 477 11.18 -6.66 -48.68
C ASP A 477 10.32 -5.38 -48.91
N GLU A 478 10.90 -4.22 -48.68
CA GLU A 478 10.21 -2.95 -48.80
C GLU A 478 9.81 -2.63 -50.24
N GLU A 479 10.57 -3.13 -51.22
CA GLU A 479 10.26 -2.93 -52.66
C GLU A 479 9.05 -3.80 -53.06
N ASP A 480 8.96 -5.01 -52.54
CA ASP A 480 7.81 -5.91 -52.75
C ASP A 480 6.53 -5.30 -52.19
N PHE A 481 6.59 -4.71 -50.97
CA PHE A 481 5.43 -4.03 -50.40
C PHE A 481 5.03 -2.78 -51.19
N ALA A 482 6.00 -2.02 -51.73
CA ALA A 482 5.71 -0.91 -52.62
C ALA A 482 5.00 -1.36 -53.90
N ARG A 483 5.44 -2.46 -54.46
CA ARG A 483 4.80 -3.08 -55.67
C ARG A 483 3.37 -3.54 -55.39
N LEU A 484 3.18 -4.23 -54.24
CA LEU A 484 1.85 -4.64 -53.77
C LEU A 484 0.94 -3.43 -53.59
N ARG A 485 1.40 -2.35 -52.94
CA ARG A 485 0.62 -1.15 -52.73
C ARG A 485 0.23 -0.42 -54.01
N LEU A 486 1.09 -0.47 -55.01
CA LEU A 486 0.82 0.12 -56.35
C LEU A 486 -0.13 -0.78 -57.18
N ALA A 487 -0.22 -2.07 -56.89
CA ALA A 487 -1.14 -2.98 -57.52
C ALA A 487 -2.56 -2.92 -56.97
N LEU A 488 -2.75 -2.37 -55.74
CA LEU A 488 -4.06 -2.14 -55.13
C LEU A 488 -4.87 -1.15 -55.95
N ALA A 489 -6.07 -1.55 -56.36
CA ALA A 489 -7.00 -0.61 -57.00
C ALA A 489 -7.46 0.44 -55.94
N PRO A 490 -7.81 1.68 -56.37
CA PRO A 490 -8.24 2.76 -55.44
C PRO A 490 -9.47 2.39 -54.62
N GLU A 491 -10.20 1.38 -54.97
CA GLU A 491 -11.44 0.93 -54.32
C GLU A 491 -11.21 -0.29 -53.40
N GLU A 492 -9.98 -0.81 -53.31
CA GLU A 492 -9.63 -1.98 -52.50
C GLU A 492 -9.03 -1.54 -51.16
N ASP A 493 -9.69 -1.89 -50.04
CA ASP A 493 -9.32 -1.45 -48.73
C ASP A 493 -8.39 -2.45 -47.98
N SER A 494 -8.18 -3.66 -48.52
CA SER A 494 -7.43 -4.73 -47.84
C SER A 494 -6.32 -5.30 -48.74
N LEU A 495 -5.15 -5.56 -48.16
CA LEU A 495 -4.03 -6.27 -48.81
C LEU A 495 -4.39 -7.70 -49.27
N TRP A 496 -5.43 -8.30 -48.70
CA TRP A 496 -5.90 -9.63 -49.09
C TRP A 496 -6.62 -9.62 -50.44
N ASP A 497 -7.14 -8.49 -50.86
CA ASP A 497 -7.91 -8.40 -52.12
C ASP A 497 -7.00 -8.28 -53.35
N ILE A 498 -5.66 -8.32 -53.19
CA ILE A 498 -4.65 -8.41 -54.23
C ILE A 498 -4.39 -9.85 -54.62
#